data_a25772b57ba1eea2134724cf5e26d427
#
_entry.id   a25772b57ba1eea2134724cf5e26d427
#
_cell.length_a   1.000
_cell.length_b   1.000
_cell.length_c   1.000
_cell.angle_alpha   90.00
_cell.angle_beta   90.00
_cell.angle_gamma   90.00
#
_symmetry.space_group_name_H-M   'P 1'
#
loop_
_entity.id
_entity.type
_entity.pdbx_description
1 polymer ?
#
loop_
_entity_poly.entity_id
_entity_poly.type
_entity_poly.pdbx_seq_one_letter_code
_entity_poly.pdbx_strand_id
1 'polypeptide(L)'
;MSNNYSSIQKLLGKDAEKLLLHECKTILKENLHIPGPRFIEEIFSLSDRSXKVIKNFKKLRDAGRLKKTGYYSILPIDQGIEHSAGASFAKNPAYFDPENIIKLAIEAGCNGV
;
A
#
# COMPACT_ATOMS: atom_id res chain seq x y z
N MET A 1 -15.27 -10.32 -8.77
CA MET A 1 -14.46 -9.10 -8.54
C MET A 1 -15.18 -7.80 -8.92
N SER A 2 -16.37 -7.87 -9.51
CA SER A 2 -17.11 -6.66 -9.92
C SER A 2 -17.83 -5.92 -8.78
N ASN A 3 -18.00 -6.58 -7.64
CA ASN A 3 -18.76 -5.99 -6.54
C ASN A 3 -18.03 -4.91 -5.73
N ASN A 4 -16.71 -4.84 -5.86
CA ASN A 4 -15.94 -3.90 -5.03
C ASN A 4 -16.08 -2.45 -5.47
N TYR A 5 -16.10 -2.19 -6.78
CA TYR A 5 -16.16 -0.81 -7.27
C TYR A 5 -17.49 -0.15 -6.87
N SER A 6 -18.60 -0.82 -7.10
CA SER A 6 -19.91 -0.27 -6.74
C SER A 6 -20.07 -0.08 -5.23
N SER A 7 -19.48 -0.98 -4.44
CA SER A 7 -19.50 -0.83 -2.98
C SER A 7 -18.68 0.38 -2.53
N ILE A 8 -17.52 0.59 -3.16
CA ILE A 8 -16.67 1.76 -2.87
C ILE A 8 -17.39 3.05 -3.27
N GLN A 9 -18.03 3.08 -4.45
CA GLN A 9 -18.81 4.23 -4.88
C GLN A 9 -19.92 4.56 -3.88
N LYS A 10 -20.60 3.53 -3.38
CA LYS A 10 -21.67 3.70 -2.39
C LYS A 10 -21.16 4.30 -1.08
N LEU A 11 -20.01 3.84 -0.62
CA LEU A 11 -19.38 4.35 0.61
C LEU A 11 -18.94 5.82 0.46
N LEU A 12 -18.42 6.17 -0.71
CA LEU A 12 -17.92 7.53 -0.97
C LEU A 12 -19.04 8.52 -1.30
N GLY A 13 -20.21 8.02 -1.66
CA GLY A 13 -21.36 8.86 -1.92
C GLY A 13 -21.17 9.81 -3.11
N LYS A 14 -21.64 11.04 -2.97
CA LYS A 14 -21.62 12.05 -4.04
C LYS A 14 -20.21 12.43 -4.50
N ASP A 15 -19.20 12.21 -3.69
CA ASP A 15 -17.83 12.55 -4.03
C ASP A 15 -17.08 11.40 -4.71
N ALA A 16 -17.75 10.26 -4.94
CA ALA A 16 -17.12 9.06 -5.46
C ALA A 16 -16.36 9.30 -6.77
N GLU A 17 -17.03 9.89 -7.74
CA GLU A 17 -16.43 10.12 -9.06
C GLU A 17 -15.20 11.02 -8.97
N LYS A 18 -15.33 12.13 -8.25
CA LYS A 18 -14.23 13.08 -8.07
C LYS A 18 -13.02 12.43 -7.39
N LEU A 19 -13.26 11.59 -6.39
CA LEU A 19 -12.19 10.95 -5.63
C LEU A 19 -11.55 9.79 -6.40
N LEU A 20 -12.39 8.95 -7.03
CA LEU A 20 -11.88 7.75 -7.71
C LEU A 20 -11.21 8.07 -9.05
N LEU A 21 -11.64 9.15 -9.72
CA LEU A 21 -11.09 9.53 -11.02
C LEU A 21 -10.16 10.74 -10.92
N HIS A 22 -9.70 11.07 -9.72
CA HIS A 22 -8.82 12.21 -9.52
C HIS A 22 -7.49 12.02 -10.27
N GLU A 23 -7.12 13.02 -11.04
CA GLU A 23 -5.82 13.04 -11.69
C GLU A 23 -5.04 14.28 -11.23
N CYS A 24 -3.79 14.07 -10.87
CA CYS A 24 -2.92 15.17 -10.45
C CYS A 24 -2.60 16.05 -11.66
N LYS A 25 -2.86 17.33 -11.52
CA LYS A 25 -2.58 18.30 -12.60
C LYS A 25 -1.24 19.02 -12.44
N THR A 26 -0.66 18.93 -11.25
CA THR A 26 0.61 19.59 -10.94
C THR A 26 1.78 18.88 -11.62
N ILE A 27 1.80 17.55 -11.52
CA ILE A 27 2.82 16.73 -12.17
C ILE A 27 2.10 15.71 -13.03
N LEU A 28 2.22 15.87 -14.34
CA LEU A 28 1.53 15.00 -15.29
C LEU A 28 2.16 13.61 -15.29
N LYS A 29 1.32 12.60 -15.43
CA LYS A 29 1.74 11.19 -15.41
C LYS A 29 2.81 10.89 -16.47
N GLU A 30 2.72 11.55 -17.62
CA GLU A 30 3.68 11.38 -18.73
C GLU A 30 5.09 11.84 -18.37
N ASN A 31 5.23 12.68 -17.34
CA ASN A 31 6.52 13.16 -16.86
C ASN A 31 7.13 12.26 -15.78
N LEU A 32 6.46 11.16 -15.46
CA LEU A 32 6.89 10.26 -14.38
C LEU A 32 7.37 8.92 -14.96
N HIS A 33 8.47 8.43 -14.39
CA HIS A 33 8.87 7.05 -14.64
C HIS A 33 8.05 6.16 -13.70
N ILE A 34 7.08 5.46 -14.25
CA ILE A 34 6.22 4.57 -13.46
C ILE A 34 6.83 3.16 -13.46
N PRO A 35 7.25 2.65 -12.31
CA PRO A 35 7.83 1.31 -12.26
C PRO A 35 6.82 0.24 -12.69
N GLY A 36 7.28 -0.68 -13.52
CA GLY A 36 6.48 -1.83 -13.93
C GLY A 36 6.73 -3.04 -13.04
N PRO A 37 6.08 -4.17 -13.35
CA PRO A 37 6.23 -5.38 -12.55
C PRO A 37 7.64 -5.99 -12.58
N ARG A 38 8.47 -5.56 -13.52
CA ARG A 38 9.84 -6.05 -13.66
C ARG A 38 10.91 -5.10 -13.13
N PHE A 39 10.51 -4.05 -12.40
CA PHE A 39 11.46 -3.02 -11.98
C PHE A 39 12.64 -3.55 -11.16
N ILE A 40 12.43 -4.62 -10.38
CA ILE A 40 13.51 -5.20 -9.58
C ILE A 40 14.57 -5.78 -10.52
N GLU A 41 14.15 -6.47 -11.57
CA GLU A 41 15.04 -7.07 -12.56
C GLU A 41 15.74 -5.99 -13.41
N GLU A 42 15.03 -4.94 -13.72
CA GLU A 42 15.52 -3.90 -14.63
C GLU A 42 16.43 -2.88 -13.94
N ILE A 43 16.20 -2.64 -12.64
CA ILE A 43 16.91 -1.59 -11.92
C ILE A 43 17.80 -2.17 -10.81
N PHE A 44 17.18 -2.90 -9.88
CA PHE A 44 17.88 -3.32 -8.66
C PHE A 44 18.84 -4.50 -8.88
N SER A 45 18.62 -5.32 -9.90
CA SER A 45 19.55 -6.41 -10.23
C SER A 45 20.86 -5.90 -10.81
N LEU A 46 20.90 -4.63 -11.22
CA LEU A 46 22.13 -3.99 -11.73
C LEU A 46 22.92 -3.28 -10.62
N SER A 47 22.42 -3.32 -9.40
CA SER A 47 23.06 -2.66 -8.26
C SER A 47 24.02 -3.62 -7.56
N ASP A 48 24.79 -3.10 -6.59
CA ASP A 48 25.72 -3.88 -5.78
C ASP A 48 25.06 -4.70 -4.67
N ARG A 49 23.74 -4.78 -4.67
CA ARG A 49 23.00 -5.55 -3.66
C ARG A 49 23.19 -7.05 -3.83
N SER A 50 23.37 -7.75 -2.70
CA SER A 50 23.53 -9.20 -2.73
C SER A 50 22.31 -9.93 -3.27
N UNK A 51 22.35 -10.88 -3.72
CA UNK A 51 21.46 -11.66 -4.14
C UNK A 51 20.43 -11.93 -3.28
N LYS A 52 20.80 -12.25 -1.98
CA LYS A 52 19.83 -12.49 -0.92
C LYS A 52 18.87 -11.31 -0.78
N VAL A 53 19.38 -10.09 -0.81
CA VAL A 53 18.57 -8.87 -0.75
C VAL A 53 17.62 -8.81 -1.94
N ILE A 54 18.09 -9.03 -3.14
CA ILE A 54 17.26 -9.01 -4.36
C ILE A 54 16.18 -10.09 -4.28
N LYS A 55 16.52 -11.29 -3.84
CA LYS A 55 15.56 -12.38 -3.66
C LYS A 55 14.45 -12.01 -2.68
N ASN A 56 14.84 -11.41 -1.54
CA ASN A 56 13.85 -11.00 -0.54
C ASN A 56 12.96 -9.88 -1.06
N PHE A 57 13.53 -8.93 -1.81
CA PHE A 57 12.75 -7.86 -2.42
C PHE A 57 11.70 -8.43 -3.40
N LYS A 58 12.10 -9.44 -4.18
CA LYS A 58 11.16 -10.13 -5.09
C LYS A 58 10.04 -10.82 -4.31
N LYS A 59 10.37 -11.49 -3.20
CA LYS A 59 9.36 -12.10 -2.35
C LYS A 59 8.34 -11.07 -1.85
N LEU A 60 8.83 -9.90 -1.42
CA LEU A 60 7.96 -8.82 -0.95
C LEU A 60 7.06 -8.32 -2.09
N ARG A 61 7.62 -8.11 -3.29
CA ARG A 61 6.85 -7.68 -4.48
C ARG A 61 5.74 -8.69 -4.82
N ASP A 62 6.04 -9.98 -4.68
CA ASP A 62 5.15 -11.05 -5.13
C ASP A 62 4.16 -11.49 -4.05
N ALA A 63 4.13 -10.79 -2.91
CA ALA A 63 3.16 -11.02 -1.83
C ALA A 63 1.97 -10.07 -1.97
N GLY A 64 0.94 -10.33 -1.19
CA GLY A 64 -0.18 -9.42 -1.04
C GLY A 64 -1.09 -9.27 -2.25
N ARG A 65 -1.99 -8.31 -2.12
CA ARG A 65 -3.04 -8.05 -3.14
C ARG A 65 -2.46 -7.43 -4.40
N LEU A 66 -1.38 -6.64 -4.27
CA LEU A 66 -0.75 -5.94 -5.39
C LEU A 66 0.40 -6.73 -6.04
N LYS A 67 0.47 -8.03 -5.75
CA LYS A 67 1.54 -8.87 -6.29
C LYS A 67 1.70 -8.73 -7.80
N LYS A 68 2.96 -8.66 -8.25
CA LYS A 68 3.34 -8.60 -9.66
C LYS A 68 2.87 -7.34 -10.42
N THR A 69 2.42 -6.30 -9.71
CA THR A 69 2.05 -5.03 -10.37
C THR A 69 3.18 -4.02 -10.39
N GLY A 70 4.21 -4.21 -9.56
CA GLY A 70 5.25 -3.21 -9.35
C GLY A 70 4.95 -2.26 -8.20
N TYR A 71 3.78 -2.38 -7.59
CA TYR A 71 3.38 -1.53 -6.46
C TYR A 71 3.38 -2.32 -5.16
N TYR A 72 3.51 -1.59 -4.05
CA TYR A 72 3.50 -2.14 -2.70
C TYR A 72 2.42 -1.47 -1.89
N SER A 73 1.76 -2.25 -1.04
CA SER A 73 0.85 -1.75 -0.03
C SER A 73 1.45 -2.08 1.34
N ILE A 74 1.87 -1.06 2.07
CA ILE A 74 2.48 -1.23 3.39
C ILE A 74 1.68 -0.43 4.39
N LEU A 75 1.27 -1.06 5.49
CA LEU A 75 0.53 -0.42 6.57
C LEU A 75 1.49 -0.03 7.69
N PRO A 76 1.86 1.26 7.83
CA PRO A 76 2.73 1.66 8.94
C PRO A 76 1.94 1.74 10.24
N ILE A 77 2.57 1.33 11.35
CA ILE A 77 1.93 1.36 12.68
C ILE A 77 2.87 1.98 13.71
N ASP A 78 3.31 3.18 13.42
CA ASP A 78 4.28 3.91 14.24
C ASP A 78 3.64 4.91 15.21
N GLN A 79 2.32 5.14 15.14
CA GLN A 79 1.65 6.15 15.95
C GLN A 79 1.81 5.99 17.45
N GLY A 80 2.01 4.76 17.91
CA GLY A 80 2.23 4.51 19.34
C GLY A 80 3.62 4.87 19.82
N ILE A 81 4.54 5.13 18.88
CA ILE A 81 5.94 5.44 19.18
C ILE A 81 6.24 6.91 18.96
N GLU A 82 5.98 7.44 17.76
CA GLU A 82 6.30 8.84 17.44
C GLU A 82 5.20 9.83 17.85
N HIS A 83 3.97 9.37 18.01
CA HIS A 83 2.84 10.21 18.40
C HIS A 83 2.09 9.58 19.57
N SER A 84 1.20 10.36 20.17
CA SER A 84 0.38 9.85 21.27
C SER A 84 -0.60 8.77 20.77
N ALA A 85 -0.41 7.55 21.21
CA ALA A 85 -1.34 6.47 20.91
C ALA A 85 -2.77 6.81 21.37
N GLY A 86 -2.88 7.45 22.55
CA GLY A 86 -4.16 7.86 23.08
C GLY A 86 -4.95 8.75 22.14
N ALA A 87 -4.30 9.79 21.60
CA ALA A 87 -4.95 10.70 20.67
C ALA A 87 -5.14 10.05 19.29
N SER A 88 -4.13 9.32 18.81
CA SER A 88 -4.15 8.74 17.46
C SER A 88 -5.21 7.67 17.31
N PHE A 89 -5.38 6.82 18.31
CA PHE A 89 -6.26 5.66 18.23
C PHE A 89 -7.61 5.85 18.92
N ALA A 90 -7.87 7.03 19.52
CA ALA A 90 -9.10 7.28 20.28
C ALA A 90 -10.37 7.03 19.44
N LYS A 91 -10.32 7.29 18.13
CA LYS A 91 -11.47 7.08 17.24
C LYS A 91 -11.72 5.59 16.96
N ASN A 92 -10.72 4.76 17.15
CA ASN A 92 -10.84 3.32 16.99
C ASN A 92 -10.01 2.62 18.05
N PRO A 93 -10.57 2.42 19.26
CA PRO A 93 -9.82 1.84 20.37
C PRO A 93 -9.26 0.43 20.09
N ALA A 94 -9.80 -0.27 19.10
CA ALA A 94 -9.27 -1.58 18.74
C ALA A 94 -7.80 -1.50 18.30
N TYR A 95 -7.36 -0.32 17.83
CA TYR A 95 -5.97 -0.12 17.38
C TYR A 95 -4.97 -0.02 18.54
N PHE A 96 -5.44 0.07 19.79
CA PHE A 96 -4.53 -0.04 20.94
C PHE A 96 -3.89 -1.42 21.04
N ASP A 97 -4.52 -2.43 20.44
CA ASP A 97 -3.96 -3.77 20.37
C ASP A 97 -3.33 -3.97 18.98
N PRO A 98 -1.99 -4.05 18.89
CA PRO A 98 -1.32 -4.20 17.60
C PRO A 98 -1.71 -5.46 16.84
N GLU A 99 -2.20 -6.50 17.53
CA GLU A 99 -2.68 -7.70 16.86
C GLU A 99 -3.81 -7.37 15.89
N ASN A 100 -4.72 -6.45 16.29
CA ASN A 100 -5.82 -6.03 15.43
C ASN A 100 -5.33 -5.32 14.18
N ILE A 101 -4.26 -4.52 14.29
CA ILE A 101 -3.69 -3.82 13.15
C ILE A 101 -3.03 -4.82 12.18
N ILE A 102 -2.33 -5.81 12.73
CA ILE A 102 -1.72 -6.88 11.92
C ILE A 102 -2.80 -7.68 11.18
N LYS A 103 -3.89 -8.02 11.87
CA LYS A 103 -5.03 -8.71 11.25
C LYS A 103 -5.61 -7.88 10.11
N LEU A 104 -5.74 -6.58 10.31
CA LEU A 104 -6.22 -5.67 9.26
C LEU A 104 -5.28 -5.69 8.04
N ALA A 105 -3.97 -5.65 8.26
CA ALA A 105 -3.00 -5.69 7.16
C ALA A 105 -3.09 -7.00 6.38
N ILE A 106 -3.28 -8.12 7.08
CA ILE A 106 -3.46 -9.44 6.45
C ILE A 106 -4.74 -9.46 5.63
N GLU A 107 -5.86 -9.01 6.20
CA GLU A 107 -7.15 -8.97 5.52
C GLU A 107 -7.11 -8.06 4.29
N ALA A 108 -6.46 -6.92 4.42
CA ALA A 108 -6.29 -5.97 3.31
C ALA A 108 -5.35 -6.49 2.22
N GLY A 109 -4.57 -7.52 2.51
CA GLY A 109 -3.61 -8.08 1.56
C GLY A 109 -2.40 -7.20 1.35
N CYS A 110 -1.93 -6.56 2.42
CA CYS A 110 -0.73 -5.72 2.33
C CYS A 110 0.52 -6.56 2.07
N ASN A 111 1.52 -5.95 1.44
CA ASN A 111 2.83 -6.57 1.24
C ASN A 111 3.63 -6.62 2.54
N GLY A 112 3.35 -5.68 3.44
CA GLY A 112 4.03 -5.60 4.72
C GLY A 112 3.28 -4.72 5.71
N VAL A 113 3.71 -4.75 6.94
CA VAL A 113 3.18 -3.94 8.02
C VAL A 113 4.36 -3.47 8.89
#